data_f0e30bcf2c33c0aa10f91444d39b1b76
#
_entry.id   f0e30bcf2c33c0aa10f91444d39b1b76
#
_cell.length_a   1.000
_cell.length_b   1.000
_cell.length_c   1.000
_cell.angle_alpha   90.00
_cell.angle_beta   90.00
_cell.angle_gamma   90.00
#
_symmetry.space_group_name_H-M   'P 1'
#
loop_
_entity.id
_entity.type
_entity.pdbx_description
1 polymer ?
#
loop_
_entity_poly.entity_id
_entity_poly.type
_entity_poly.pdbx_seq_one_letter_code
_entity_poly.pdbx_strand_id
1 'polypeptide(L)'
;RRQRQMCIRDRQYPEAKFFYGFQIMMENIHSETYSLLIDTYVKDEVEKNKLFHAIETFPAIKEKAEWALKWIKSDSFAERLIAFAAVEGIFFSGSFCSIYWLKKRGLMPGLTFSNELISRDEGMHCDFAVHLHRHHIVNKVPKARITEIIVDALNIERQFITESLPVSLIGMNATLMTQYLEFVTDRLLVELGCERVYNSSNPFDFMDMISLQGKTNFFEKRVGEYQKAGVMNSDSESSKISFDADF
;
A
#
# COMPACT_ATOMS: atom_id res chain seq x y z
N ARG A 1 -9.95 -7.00 7.44
CA ARG A 1 -9.99 -8.25 8.23
C ARG A 1 -10.85 -9.34 7.59
N ARG A 2 -12.11 -9.09 7.17
CA ARG A 2 -13.01 -10.11 6.57
C ARG A 2 -12.48 -10.67 5.24
N GLN A 3 -11.92 -9.84 4.39
CA GLN A 3 -11.37 -10.22 3.07
C GLN A 3 -10.22 -11.23 3.22
N ARG A 4 -9.32 -10.99 4.16
CA ARG A 4 -8.15 -11.83 4.45
C ARG A 4 -8.55 -13.19 5.06
N GLN A 5 -9.52 -13.20 5.97
CA GLN A 5 -10.05 -14.44 6.54
C GLN A 5 -10.72 -15.35 5.49
N MET A 6 -11.38 -14.77 4.46
CA MET A 6 -11.97 -15.56 3.38
C MET A 6 -10.89 -16.22 2.51
N CYS A 7 -9.80 -15.53 2.19
CA CYS A 7 -8.69 -16.13 1.43
C CYS A 7 -8.07 -17.34 2.15
N ILE A 8 -8.03 -17.34 3.48
CA ILE A 8 -7.50 -18.46 4.29
C ILE A 8 -8.43 -19.66 4.27
N ARG A 9 -9.76 -19.48 4.31
CA ARG A 9 -10.73 -20.57 4.40
C ARG A 9 -10.83 -21.42 3.13
N ASP A 10 -10.62 -20.80 1.98
CA ASP A 10 -10.84 -21.45 0.67
C ASP A 10 -9.62 -22.21 0.13
N ARG A 11 -8.50 -22.28 0.90
CA ARG A 11 -7.24 -22.84 0.42
C ARG A 11 -6.87 -24.15 1.08
N GLN A 12 -6.43 -25.09 0.21
CA GLN A 12 -5.93 -26.41 0.62
C GLN A 12 -4.40 -26.41 0.86
N TYR A 13 -3.66 -25.40 0.34
CA TYR A 13 -2.20 -25.32 0.45
C TYR A 13 -1.76 -24.70 1.78
N PRO A 14 -1.03 -25.45 2.63
CA PRO A 14 -0.54 -24.93 3.92
C PRO A 14 0.32 -23.68 3.79
N GLU A 15 1.19 -23.62 2.76
CA GLU A 15 2.08 -22.49 2.49
C GLU A 15 1.31 -21.20 2.24
N ALA A 16 0.21 -21.28 1.49
CA ALA A 16 -0.65 -20.12 1.27
C ALA A 16 -1.35 -19.66 2.57
N LYS A 17 -1.71 -20.60 3.44
CA LYS A 17 -2.28 -20.27 4.76
C LYS A 17 -1.24 -19.57 5.65
N PHE A 18 0.00 -20.03 5.63
CA PHE A 18 1.10 -19.40 6.39
C PHE A 18 1.38 -17.99 5.89
N PHE A 19 1.45 -17.82 4.56
CA PHE A 19 1.65 -16.48 3.97
C PHE A 19 0.53 -15.51 4.39
N TYR A 20 -0.72 -15.89 4.22
CA TYR A 20 -1.84 -15.02 4.60
C TYR A 20 -1.93 -14.79 6.11
N GLY A 21 -1.53 -15.76 6.95
CA GLY A 21 -1.42 -15.56 8.39
C GLY A 21 -0.40 -14.48 8.72
N PHE A 22 0.77 -14.53 8.09
CA PHE A 22 1.81 -13.50 8.21
C PHE A 22 1.31 -12.14 7.70
N GLN A 23 0.69 -12.11 6.51
CA GLN A 23 0.12 -10.88 5.96
C GLN A 23 -0.88 -10.23 6.92
N ILE A 24 -1.79 -11.00 7.53
CA ILE A 24 -2.74 -10.46 8.53
C ILE A 24 -2.01 -9.81 9.69
N MET A 25 -0.93 -10.43 10.17
CA MET A 25 -0.11 -9.87 11.24
C MET A 25 0.52 -8.54 10.82
N MET A 26 1.15 -8.48 9.64
CA MET A 26 1.80 -7.27 9.12
C MET A 26 0.80 -6.13 8.94
N GLU A 27 -0.38 -6.42 8.45
CA GLU A 27 -1.42 -5.41 8.30
C GLU A 27 -1.94 -4.83 9.62
N ASN A 28 -1.91 -5.60 10.71
CA ASN A 28 -2.20 -5.04 12.03
C ASN A 28 -1.11 -4.03 12.43
N ILE A 29 0.16 -4.34 12.13
CA ILE A 29 1.30 -3.43 12.37
C ILE A 29 1.19 -2.18 11.49
N HIS A 30 0.82 -2.31 10.20
CA HIS A 30 0.59 -1.16 9.31
C HIS A 30 -0.53 -0.26 9.85
N SER A 31 -1.64 -0.85 10.26
CA SER A 31 -2.79 -0.11 10.81
C SER A 31 -2.42 0.67 12.08
N GLU A 32 -1.66 0.05 13.00
CA GLU A 32 -1.17 0.70 14.20
C GLU A 32 -0.19 1.83 13.85
N THR A 33 0.73 1.58 12.92
CA THR A 33 1.70 2.57 12.46
C THR A 33 1.02 3.81 11.89
N TYR A 34 0.02 3.64 11.02
CA TYR A 34 -0.73 4.78 10.48
C TYR A 34 -1.50 5.53 11.56
N SER A 35 -2.08 4.83 12.53
CA SER A 35 -2.76 5.46 13.66
C SER A 35 -1.80 6.34 14.48
N LEU A 36 -0.60 5.84 14.78
CA LEU A 36 0.44 6.58 15.48
C LEU A 36 0.96 7.78 14.66
N LEU A 37 1.07 7.63 13.34
CA LEU A 37 1.47 8.74 12.47
C LEU A 37 0.41 9.85 12.44
N ILE A 38 -0.88 9.52 12.37
CA ILE A 38 -1.97 10.48 12.49
C ILE A 38 -1.91 11.19 13.81
N ASP A 39 -1.79 10.49 14.92
CA ASP A 39 -1.67 11.09 16.25
C ASP A 39 -0.45 11.99 16.41
N THR A 40 0.65 11.63 15.74
CA THR A 40 1.91 12.39 15.81
C THR A 40 1.84 13.68 15.01
N TYR A 41 1.31 13.63 13.79
CA TYR A 41 1.37 14.76 12.84
C TYR A 41 0.13 15.64 12.86
N VAL A 42 -1.05 15.09 13.14
CA VAL A 42 -2.32 15.83 13.15
C VAL A 42 -2.65 16.24 14.59
N LYS A 43 -2.53 17.53 14.87
CA LYS A 43 -2.76 18.07 16.22
C LYS A 43 -4.17 18.59 16.44
N ASP A 44 -4.89 18.91 15.40
CA ASP A 44 -6.30 19.29 15.46
C ASP A 44 -7.18 18.05 15.66
N GLU A 45 -7.94 18.02 16.75
CA GLU A 45 -8.75 16.86 17.12
C GLU A 45 -9.95 16.66 16.15
N VAL A 46 -10.45 17.71 15.53
CA VAL A 46 -11.54 17.62 14.55
C VAL A 46 -11.02 16.98 13.27
N GLU A 47 -9.87 17.42 12.77
CA GLU A 47 -9.22 16.83 11.59
C GLU A 47 -8.78 15.38 11.85
N LYS A 48 -8.23 15.13 13.03
CA LYS A 48 -7.84 13.77 13.45
C LYS A 48 -9.05 12.83 13.43
N ASN A 49 -10.18 13.24 14.00
CA ASN A 49 -11.40 12.45 14.01
C ASN A 49 -11.93 12.17 12.60
N LYS A 50 -11.86 13.15 11.69
CA LYS A 50 -12.23 12.95 10.28
C LYS A 50 -11.35 11.89 9.61
N LEU A 51 -10.04 11.88 9.89
CA LEU A 51 -9.11 10.89 9.32
C LEU A 51 -9.37 9.49 9.87
N PHE A 52 -9.65 9.34 11.16
CA PHE A 52 -10.03 8.04 11.72
C PHE A 52 -11.35 7.50 11.20
N HIS A 53 -12.24 8.39 10.73
CA HIS A 53 -13.52 8.06 10.10
C HIS A 53 -13.48 8.33 8.57
N ALA A 54 -12.32 8.11 7.94
CA ALA A 54 -12.08 8.51 6.56
C ALA A 54 -13.07 7.89 5.56
N ILE A 55 -13.49 6.65 5.76
CA ILE A 55 -14.47 5.96 4.90
C ILE A 55 -15.83 6.66 4.91
N GLU A 56 -16.20 7.27 6.04
CA GLU A 56 -17.47 7.99 6.18
C GLU A 56 -17.37 9.45 5.75
N THR A 57 -16.16 10.01 5.86
CA THR A 57 -15.91 11.45 5.69
C THR A 57 -15.52 11.82 4.26
N PHE A 58 -14.74 10.96 3.58
CA PHE A 58 -14.18 11.24 2.26
C PHE A 58 -14.81 10.36 1.18
N PRO A 59 -15.56 10.93 0.21
CA PRO A 59 -16.27 10.15 -0.82
C PRO A 59 -15.34 9.22 -1.62
N ALA A 60 -14.17 9.68 -2.04
CA ALA A 60 -13.23 8.87 -2.81
C ALA A 60 -12.65 7.68 -2.01
N ILE A 61 -12.48 7.82 -0.69
CA ILE A 61 -12.07 6.71 0.18
C ILE A 61 -13.22 5.71 0.36
N LYS A 62 -14.44 6.22 0.48
CA LYS A 62 -15.64 5.37 0.53
C LYS A 62 -15.78 4.54 -0.73
N GLU A 63 -15.56 5.12 -1.90
CA GLU A 63 -15.64 4.44 -3.19
C GLU A 63 -14.63 3.30 -3.30
N LYS A 64 -13.36 3.52 -2.89
CA LYS A 64 -12.36 2.45 -2.76
C LYS A 64 -12.83 1.31 -1.85
N ALA A 65 -13.39 1.65 -0.70
CA ALA A 65 -13.87 0.65 0.26
C ALA A 65 -15.07 -0.14 -0.29
N GLU A 66 -16.02 0.53 -0.94
CA GLU A 66 -17.18 -0.11 -1.56
C GLU A 66 -16.77 -1.04 -2.71
N TRP A 67 -15.80 -0.61 -3.54
CA TRP A 67 -15.22 -1.44 -4.59
C TRP A 67 -14.59 -2.71 -4.01
N ALA A 68 -13.75 -2.59 -2.99
CA ALA A 68 -13.15 -3.73 -2.32
C ALA A 68 -14.21 -4.67 -1.71
N LEU A 69 -15.25 -4.12 -1.08
CA LEU A 69 -16.35 -4.89 -0.51
C LEU A 69 -17.18 -5.63 -1.56
N LYS A 70 -17.38 -5.04 -2.76
CA LYS A 70 -18.03 -5.69 -3.91
C LYS A 70 -17.29 -6.98 -4.27
N TRP A 71 -15.96 -6.91 -4.39
CA TRP A 71 -15.15 -8.06 -4.79
C TRP A 71 -15.01 -9.12 -3.70
N ILE A 72 -15.00 -8.72 -2.42
CA ILE A 72 -15.05 -9.69 -1.30
C ILE A 72 -16.26 -10.62 -1.40
N LYS A 73 -17.36 -10.13 -1.95
CA LYS A 73 -18.62 -10.86 -2.09
C LYS A 73 -18.70 -11.68 -3.38
N SER A 74 -17.74 -11.59 -4.28
CA SER A 74 -17.72 -12.40 -5.51
C SER A 74 -17.60 -13.88 -5.17
N ASP A 75 -18.37 -14.71 -5.84
CA ASP A 75 -18.31 -16.17 -5.69
C ASP A 75 -17.04 -16.76 -6.33
N SER A 76 -16.46 -16.05 -7.31
CA SER A 76 -15.22 -16.45 -7.97
C SER A 76 -13.99 -16.12 -7.11
N PHE A 77 -13.33 -17.17 -6.58
CA PHE A 77 -12.06 -16.98 -5.89
C PHE A 77 -11.00 -16.32 -6.77
N ALA A 78 -10.93 -16.70 -8.05
CA ALA A 78 -9.96 -16.15 -8.99
C ALA A 78 -10.18 -14.65 -9.25
N GLU A 79 -11.43 -14.18 -9.37
CA GLU A 79 -11.72 -12.75 -9.48
C GLU A 79 -11.41 -12.01 -8.18
N ARG A 80 -11.74 -12.58 -7.00
CA ARG A 80 -11.35 -12.00 -5.72
C ARG A 80 -9.83 -11.80 -5.60
N LEU A 81 -9.06 -12.77 -6.11
CA LEU A 81 -7.59 -12.70 -6.09
C LEU A 81 -7.06 -11.58 -6.99
N ILE A 82 -7.63 -11.40 -8.19
CA ILE A 82 -7.28 -10.29 -9.08
C ILE A 82 -7.64 -8.94 -8.44
N ALA A 83 -8.83 -8.82 -7.89
CA ALA A 83 -9.24 -7.60 -7.20
C ALA A 83 -8.36 -7.31 -5.96
N PHE A 84 -7.94 -8.34 -5.24
CA PHE A 84 -6.99 -8.19 -4.14
C PHE A 84 -5.63 -7.68 -4.64
N ALA A 85 -5.10 -8.21 -5.75
CA ALA A 85 -3.89 -7.67 -6.37
C ALA A 85 -4.04 -6.20 -6.78
N ALA A 86 -5.23 -5.76 -7.23
CA ALA A 86 -5.50 -4.35 -7.52
C ALA A 86 -5.51 -3.48 -6.26
N VAL A 87 -6.08 -3.97 -5.15
CA VAL A 87 -6.04 -3.24 -3.86
C VAL A 87 -4.60 -3.02 -3.41
N GLU A 88 -3.78 -4.07 -3.38
CA GLU A 88 -2.39 -4.00 -2.91
C GLU A 88 -1.47 -3.26 -3.89
N GLY A 89 -1.66 -3.46 -5.20
CA GLY A 89 -0.78 -2.93 -6.24
C GLY A 89 -1.17 -1.56 -6.80
N ILE A 90 -2.45 -1.15 -6.71
CA ILE A 90 -2.95 0.11 -7.30
C ILE A 90 -3.43 1.08 -6.24
N PHE A 91 -4.34 0.68 -5.33
CA PHE A 91 -5.01 1.61 -4.41
C PHE A 91 -4.09 2.29 -3.39
N PHE A 92 -2.86 1.82 -3.21
CA PHE A 92 -1.86 2.46 -2.36
C PHE A 92 -0.75 3.15 -3.16
N SER A 93 -0.64 2.87 -4.45
CA SER A 93 0.51 3.30 -5.26
C SER A 93 0.64 4.83 -5.36
N GLY A 94 -0.47 5.55 -5.53
CA GLY A 94 -0.47 7.01 -5.55
C GLY A 94 -0.07 7.64 -4.23
N SER A 95 -0.56 7.10 -3.11
CA SER A 95 -0.21 7.56 -1.76
C SER A 95 1.26 7.29 -1.44
N PHE A 96 1.77 6.09 -1.76
CA PHE A 96 3.19 5.77 -1.60
C PHE A 96 4.07 6.72 -2.40
N CYS A 97 3.73 6.96 -3.67
CA CYS A 97 4.45 7.90 -4.52
C CYS A 97 4.52 9.30 -3.90
N SER A 98 3.41 9.80 -3.35
CA SER A 98 3.34 11.10 -2.68
C SER A 98 4.26 11.18 -1.46
N ILE A 99 4.34 10.11 -0.66
CA ILE A 99 5.22 10.04 0.51
C ILE A 99 6.68 9.91 0.08
N TYR A 100 7.00 9.19 -0.99
CA TYR A 100 8.35 9.12 -1.55
C TYR A 100 8.82 10.48 -2.12
N TRP A 101 7.92 11.29 -2.65
CA TRP A 101 8.22 12.67 -3.01
C TRP A 101 8.66 13.50 -1.79
N LEU A 102 8.02 13.32 -0.63
CA LEU A 102 8.48 13.92 0.63
C LEU A 102 9.89 13.44 1.00
N LYS A 103 10.16 12.14 0.83
CA LYS A 103 11.48 11.55 1.07
C LYS A 103 12.57 12.19 0.20
N LYS A 104 12.31 12.36 -1.10
CA LYS A 104 13.25 13.02 -2.03
C LYS A 104 13.62 14.42 -1.55
N ARG A 105 12.74 15.09 -0.78
CA ARG A 105 12.95 16.42 -0.21
C ARG A 105 13.51 16.42 1.20
N GLY A 106 13.77 15.26 1.78
CA GLY A 106 14.26 15.13 3.16
C GLY A 106 13.24 15.51 4.23
N LEU A 107 11.94 15.45 3.89
CA LEU A 107 10.84 15.82 4.79
C LEU A 107 10.25 14.59 5.49
N MET A 108 9.75 14.77 6.72
CA MET A 108 9.00 13.79 7.50
C MET A 108 9.68 12.40 7.57
N PRO A 109 10.90 12.29 8.14
CA PRO A 109 11.71 11.06 8.07
C PRO A 109 11.02 9.84 8.68
N GLY A 110 10.24 9.99 9.74
CA GLY A 110 9.48 8.90 10.34
C GLY A 110 8.41 8.34 9.41
N LEU A 111 7.62 9.22 8.78
CA LEU A 111 6.61 8.84 7.80
C LEU A 111 7.25 8.18 6.56
N THR A 112 8.30 8.77 6.03
CA THR A 112 8.95 8.25 4.81
C THR A 112 9.66 6.92 5.04
N PHE A 113 10.23 6.71 6.22
CA PHE A 113 10.83 5.43 6.61
C PHE A 113 9.75 4.35 6.78
N SER A 114 8.65 4.63 7.47
CA SER A 114 7.52 3.70 7.59
C SER A 114 6.96 3.33 6.21
N ASN A 115 6.85 4.32 5.31
CA ASN A 115 6.38 4.10 3.95
C ASN A 115 7.27 3.14 3.14
N GLU A 116 8.60 3.16 3.35
CA GLU A 116 9.51 2.20 2.71
C GLU A 116 9.23 0.76 3.15
N LEU A 117 8.99 0.56 4.44
CA LEU A 117 8.71 -0.77 4.96
C LEU A 117 7.35 -1.27 4.50
N ILE A 118 6.32 -0.44 4.65
CA ILE A 118 4.94 -0.77 4.29
C ILE A 118 4.82 -1.02 2.78
N SER A 119 5.33 -0.12 1.93
CA SER A 119 5.24 -0.30 0.47
C SER A 119 5.96 -1.55 -0.04
N ARG A 120 6.99 -2.00 0.65
CA ARG A 120 7.67 -3.27 0.36
C ARG A 120 6.79 -4.47 0.69
N ASP A 121 6.11 -4.42 1.82
CA ASP A 121 5.19 -5.47 2.24
C ASP A 121 3.99 -5.55 1.29
N GLU A 122 3.41 -4.42 0.90
CA GLU A 122 2.30 -4.37 -0.08
C GLU A 122 2.73 -4.89 -1.46
N GLY A 123 3.96 -4.57 -1.89
CA GLY A 123 4.53 -5.15 -3.11
C GLY A 123 4.61 -6.68 -3.05
N MET A 124 5.07 -7.23 -1.93
CA MET A 124 5.13 -8.68 -1.71
C MET A 124 3.72 -9.31 -1.66
N HIS A 125 2.74 -8.64 -1.06
CA HIS A 125 1.36 -9.09 -1.03
C HIS A 125 0.75 -9.17 -2.44
N CYS A 126 1.00 -8.15 -3.26
CA CYS A 126 0.60 -8.10 -4.65
C CYS A 126 1.27 -9.23 -5.46
N ASP A 127 2.60 -9.37 -5.36
CA ASP A 127 3.38 -10.40 -6.05
C ASP A 127 2.89 -11.81 -5.72
N PHE A 128 2.55 -12.06 -4.47
CA PHE A 128 2.01 -13.34 -4.05
C PHE A 128 0.63 -13.62 -4.68
N ALA A 129 -0.24 -12.64 -4.74
CA ALA A 129 -1.54 -12.77 -5.40
C ALA A 129 -1.39 -13.08 -6.90
N VAL A 130 -0.48 -12.38 -7.59
CA VAL A 130 -0.11 -12.63 -9.00
C VAL A 130 0.45 -14.04 -9.18
N HIS A 131 1.39 -14.44 -8.32
CA HIS A 131 1.98 -15.79 -8.34
C HIS A 131 0.92 -16.88 -8.22
N LEU A 132 0.01 -16.75 -7.27
CA LEU A 132 -1.06 -17.69 -7.08
C LEU A 132 -1.99 -17.78 -8.29
N HIS A 133 -2.36 -16.62 -8.87
CA HIS A 133 -3.18 -16.59 -10.07
C HIS A 133 -2.48 -17.30 -11.25
N ARG A 134 -1.19 -17.03 -11.46
CA ARG A 134 -0.45 -17.59 -12.60
C ARG A 134 -0.20 -19.08 -12.48
N HIS A 135 0.11 -19.57 -11.28
CA HIS A 135 0.67 -20.92 -11.11
C HIS A 135 -0.27 -21.91 -10.40
N HIS A 136 -1.25 -21.42 -9.62
CA HIS A 136 -2.07 -22.28 -8.79
C HIS A 136 -3.59 -22.21 -9.07
N ILE A 137 -4.05 -21.25 -9.86
CA ILE A 137 -5.45 -21.19 -10.29
C ILE A 137 -5.62 -22.00 -11.56
N VAL A 138 -6.45 -23.05 -11.49
CA VAL A 138 -6.79 -23.90 -12.64
C VAL A 138 -7.74 -23.17 -13.58
N ASN A 139 -8.86 -22.69 -13.05
CA ASN A 139 -9.86 -21.95 -13.81
C ASN A 139 -9.53 -20.46 -13.78
N LYS A 140 -8.63 -20.04 -14.67
CA LYS A 140 -8.17 -18.66 -14.74
C LYS A 140 -9.26 -17.71 -15.20
N VAL A 141 -9.23 -16.50 -14.67
CA VAL A 141 -10.06 -15.40 -15.16
C VAL A 141 -9.63 -15.06 -16.60
N PRO A 142 -10.58 -14.87 -17.54
CA PRO A 142 -10.26 -14.44 -18.91
C PRO A 142 -9.51 -13.10 -18.90
N LYS A 143 -8.52 -12.94 -19.81
CA LYS A 143 -7.68 -11.72 -19.86
C LYS A 143 -8.50 -10.44 -19.97
N ALA A 144 -9.54 -10.43 -20.81
CA ALA A 144 -10.43 -9.29 -20.95
C ALA A 144 -11.08 -8.90 -19.59
N ARG A 145 -11.48 -9.91 -18.80
CA ARG A 145 -12.09 -9.69 -17.49
C ARG A 145 -11.07 -9.21 -16.46
N ILE A 146 -9.82 -9.71 -16.50
CA ILE A 146 -8.72 -9.19 -15.69
C ILE A 146 -8.50 -7.71 -15.99
N THR A 147 -8.38 -7.38 -17.29
CA THR A 147 -8.19 -5.99 -17.72
C THR A 147 -9.34 -5.09 -17.24
N GLU A 148 -10.58 -5.53 -17.34
CA GLU A 148 -11.75 -4.80 -16.86
C GLU A 148 -11.64 -4.50 -15.34
N ILE A 149 -11.34 -5.50 -14.53
CA ILE A 149 -11.21 -5.34 -13.06
C ILE A 149 -10.10 -4.35 -12.71
N ILE A 150 -8.93 -4.48 -13.35
CA ILE A 150 -7.76 -3.67 -13.08
C ILE A 150 -7.95 -2.21 -13.53
N VAL A 151 -8.57 -2.00 -14.72
CA VAL A 151 -8.88 -0.65 -15.23
C VAL A 151 -9.95 0.03 -14.38
N ASP A 152 -10.94 -0.72 -13.89
CA ASP A 152 -11.97 -0.20 -12.96
C ASP A 152 -11.33 0.32 -11.67
N ALA A 153 -10.41 -0.46 -11.08
CA ALA A 153 -9.64 -0.01 -9.91
C ALA A 153 -8.79 1.24 -10.19
N LEU A 154 -8.12 1.29 -11.36
CA LEU A 154 -7.34 2.48 -11.72
C LEU A 154 -8.20 3.74 -11.80
N ASN A 155 -9.42 3.67 -12.35
CA ASN A 155 -10.28 4.83 -12.48
C ASN A 155 -10.66 5.40 -11.11
N ILE A 156 -10.92 4.53 -10.13
CA ILE A 156 -11.19 4.94 -8.74
C ILE A 156 -9.94 5.57 -8.10
N GLU A 157 -8.76 4.99 -8.32
CA GLU A 157 -7.51 5.55 -7.81
C GLU A 157 -7.19 6.92 -8.42
N ARG A 158 -7.44 7.09 -9.73
CA ARG A 158 -7.29 8.40 -10.40
C ARG A 158 -8.15 9.47 -9.77
N GLN A 159 -9.41 9.15 -9.51
CA GLN A 159 -10.33 10.09 -8.85
C GLN A 159 -9.80 10.47 -7.47
N PHE A 160 -9.44 9.47 -6.65
CA PHE A 160 -8.88 9.69 -5.32
C PHE A 160 -7.65 10.61 -5.35
N ILE A 161 -6.68 10.34 -6.22
CA ILE A 161 -5.46 11.15 -6.32
C ILE A 161 -5.75 12.55 -6.83
N THR A 162 -6.66 12.72 -7.78
CA THR A 162 -7.04 14.05 -8.30
C THR A 162 -7.70 14.91 -7.22
N GLU A 163 -8.56 14.31 -6.40
CA GLU A 163 -9.22 15.00 -5.28
C GLU A 163 -8.26 15.28 -4.13
N SER A 164 -7.31 14.38 -3.87
CA SER A 164 -6.33 14.50 -2.77
C SER A 164 -5.17 15.45 -3.07
N LEU A 165 -4.91 15.75 -4.35
CA LEU A 165 -3.84 16.66 -4.79
C LEU A 165 -4.45 17.92 -5.46
N PRO A 166 -5.14 18.79 -4.69
CA PRO A 166 -5.83 19.95 -5.23
C PRO A 166 -4.87 21.04 -5.74
N VAL A 167 -3.58 20.92 -5.43
CA VAL A 167 -2.53 21.88 -5.81
C VAL A 167 -1.40 21.18 -6.56
N SER A 168 -0.82 21.87 -7.53
CA SER A 168 0.39 21.42 -8.19
C SER A 168 1.60 21.62 -7.27
N LEU A 169 2.21 20.53 -6.86
CA LEU A 169 3.48 20.53 -6.15
C LEU A 169 4.63 20.59 -7.16
N ILE A 170 5.79 21.10 -6.74
CA ILE A 170 6.98 21.16 -7.60
C ILE A 170 7.42 19.73 -7.97
N GLY A 171 7.24 19.37 -9.23
CA GLY A 171 7.58 18.05 -9.76
C GLY A 171 6.58 16.94 -9.45
N MET A 172 5.39 17.27 -8.93
CA MET A 172 4.30 16.32 -8.73
C MET A 172 2.96 17.04 -8.86
N ASN A 173 2.14 16.61 -9.81
CA ASN A 173 0.80 17.14 -10.07
C ASN A 173 -0.15 16.01 -10.53
N ALA A 174 -1.43 16.30 -10.63
CA ALA A 174 -2.46 15.32 -11.01
C ALA A 174 -2.18 14.61 -12.35
N THR A 175 -1.62 15.33 -13.34
CA THR A 175 -1.29 14.75 -14.65
C THR A 175 -0.16 13.73 -14.54
N LEU A 176 0.94 14.08 -13.89
CA LEU A 176 2.07 13.18 -13.69
C LEU A 176 1.68 11.99 -12.80
N MET A 177 0.85 12.22 -11.78
CA MET A 177 0.34 11.13 -10.95
C MET A 177 -0.56 10.18 -11.75
N THR A 178 -1.41 10.70 -12.63
CA THR A 178 -2.21 9.86 -13.54
C THR A 178 -1.33 9.01 -14.43
N GLN A 179 -0.30 9.58 -15.03
CA GLN A 179 0.68 8.85 -15.84
C GLN A 179 1.40 7.76 -15.03
N TYR A 180 1.76 8.06 -13.78
CA TYR A 180 2.37 7.07 -12.88
C TYR A 180 1.42 5.91 -12.56
N LEU A 181 0.16 6.21 -12.27
CA LEU A 181 -0.86 5.18 -12.03
C LEU A 181 -1.09 4.30 -13.25
N GLU A 182 -1.09 4.86 -14.45
CA GLU A 182 -1.15 4.11 -15.71
C GLU A 182 0.05 3.17 -15.87
N PHE A 183 1.26 3.66 -15.58
CA PHE A 183 2.48 2.86 -15.61
C PHE A 183 2.40 1.66 -14.63
N VAL A 184 1.96 1.89 -13.40
CA VAL A 184 1.80 0.85 -12.38
C VAL A 184 0.74 -0.16 -12.81
N THR A 185 -0.36 0.32 -13.39
CA THR A 185 -1.45 -0.52 -13.91
C THR A 185 -0.98 -1.43 -15.04
N ASP A 186 -0.25 -0.90 -16.01
CA ASP A 186 0.32 -1.68 -17.11
C ASP A 186 1.30 -2.74 -16.60
N ARG A 187 2.09 -2.42 -15.59
CA ARG A 187 2.99 -3.37 -14.95
C ARG A 187 2.22 -4.53 -14.33
N LEU A 188 1.19 -4.25 -13.54
CA LEU A 188 0.35 -5.28 -12.93
C LEU A 188 -0.37 -6.14 -13.98
N LEU A 189 -0.88 -5.54 -15.05
CA LEU A 189 -1.50 -6.27 -16.17
C LEU A 189 -0.51 -7.26 -16.82
N VAL A 190 0.72 -6.84 -17.10
CA VAL A 190 1.77 -7.71 -17.65
C VAL A 190 2.12 -8.83 -16.69
N GLU A 191 2.25 -8.55 -15.40
CA GLU A 191 2.49 -9.56 -14.37
C GLU A 191 1.35 -10.59 -14.29
N LEU A 192 0.10 -10.19 -14.52
CA LEU A 192 -1.08 -11.07 -14.63
C LEU A 192 -1.19 -11.79 -15.98
N GLY A 193 -0.28 -11.53 -16.93
CA GLY A 193 -0.24 -12.15 -18.26
C GLY A 193 -1.16 -11.49 -19.30
N CYS A 194 -1.59 -10.25 -19.04
CA CYS A 194 -2.33 -9.42 -19.96
C CYS A 194 -1.41 -8.48 -20.76
N GLU A 195 -1.96 -7.82 -21.78
CA GLU A 195 -1.26 -6.78 -22.53
C GLU A 195 -1.36 -5.43 -21.79
N ARG A 196 -0.43 -4.54 -22.09
CA ARG A 196 -0.48 -3.15 -21.61
C ARG A 196 -1.66 -2.44 -22.29
N VAL A 197 -2.29 -1.56 -21.52
CA VAL A 197 -3.43 -0.74 -22.01
C VAL A 197 -2.98 0.70 -22.32
N TYR A 198 -2.14 1.27 -21.49
CA TYR A 198 -1.78 2.69 -21.55
C TYR A 198 -0.43 2.94 -22.21
N ASN A 199 0.51 2.02 -22.11
CA ASN A 199 1.89 2.16 -22.56
C ASN A 199 2.60 3.39 -21.97
N SER A 200 2.21 3.80 -20.78
CA SER A 200 2.77 4.93 -20.08
C SER A 200 4.14 4.60 -19.49
N SER A 201 5.06 5.58 -19.48
CA SER A 201 6.35 5.49 -18.80
C SER A 201 6.27 6.10 -17.40
N ASN A 202 7.15 5.65 -16.49
CA ASN A 202 7.26 6.23 -15.17
C ASN A 202 7.76 7.70 -15.26
N PRO A 203 6.96 8.70 -14.82
CA PRO A 203 7.37 10.10 -14.86
C PRO A 203 8.25 10.52 -13.68
N PHE A 204 8.44 9.65 -12.68
CA PHE A 204 9.12 9.98 -11.43
C PHE A 204 10.42 9.19 -11.28
N ASP A 205 11.55 9.84 -11.46
CA ASP A 205 12.89 9.29 -11.30
C ASP A 205 13.14 8.67 -9.92
N PHE A 206 12.58 9.29 -8.87
CA PHE A 206 12.71 8.80 -7.50
C PHE A 206 11.97 7.48 -7.24
N MET A 207 10.99 7.12 -8.07
CA MET A 207 10.29 5.84 -7.96
C MET A 207 11.07 4.68 -8.60
N ASP A 208 11.98 4.95 -9.54
CA ASP A 208 12.87 3.92 -10.11
C ASP A 208 13.85 3.38 -9.09
N MET A 209 14.35 4.22 -8.20
CA MET A 209 15.28 3.84 -7.13
C MET A 209 14.64 2.87 -6.11
N ILE A 210 13.33 2.93 -5.93
CA ILE A 210 12.60 2.08 -5.00
C ILE A 210 12.48 0.66 -5.53
N SER A 211 12.31 0.49 -6.83
CA SER A 211 12.30 -0.82 -7.50
C SER A 211 13.65 -1.55 -7.35
N LEU A 212 14.75 -0.81 -7.21
CA LEU A 212 16.08 -1.34 -6.97
C LEU A 212 16.35 -1.65 -5.49
N GLN A 213 15.70 -0.94 -4.57
CA GLN A 213 15.88 -1.12 -3.12
C GLN A 213 15.28 -2.43 -2.59
N GLY A 214 14.36 -3.07 -3.29
CA GLY A 214 13.90 -4.44 -2.98
C GLY A 214 15.03 -5.48 -3.00
N LYS A 215 16.22 -5.13 -3.53
CA LYS A 215 17.44 -5.93 -3.55
C LYS A 215 18.50 -5.50 -2.52
N THR A 216 18.29 -4.41 -1.76
CA THR A 216 19.27 -3.99 -0.75
C THR A 216 19.17 -4.90 0.47
N ASN A 217 20.30 -5.53 0.79
CA ASN A 217 20.46 -6.35 1.97
C ASN A 217 20.27 -5.47 3.22
N PHE A 218 19.57 -5.99 4.23
CA PHE A 218 19.39 -5.34 5.54
C PHE A 218 20.74 -4.85 6.12
N PHE A 219 21.82 -5.58 5.91
CA PHE A 219 23.17 -5.24 6.39
C PHE A 219 23.88 -4.13 5.61
N GLU A 220 23.35 -3.72 4.46
CA GLU A 220 23.91 -2.64 3.64
C GLU A 220 23.32 -1.26 3.99
N LYS A 221 22.27 -1.21 4.79
CA LYS A 221 21.72 0.05 5.29
C LYS A 221 22.64 0.67 6.32
N ARG A 222 22.95 1.97 6.14
CA ARG A 222 23.78 2.71 7.09
C ARG A 222 23.11 2.75 8.45
N VAL A 223 23.90 2.52 9.51
CA VAL A 223 23.46 2.49 10.92
C VAL A 223 22.71 3.77 11.33
N GLY A 224 22.98 4.92 10.71
CA GLY A 224 22.28 6.18 10.98
C GLY A 224 20.80 6.24 10.54
N GLU A 225 20.34 5.27 9.73
CA GLU A 225 18.91 5.16 9.37
C GLU A 225 18.09 4.46 10.47
N TYR A 226 18.75 3.84 11.44
CA TYR A 226 18.15 3.15 12.57
C TYR A 226 18.55 3.85 13.88
N GLN A 227 17.95 4.98 14.17
CA GLN A 227 18.13 5.61 15.48
C GLN A 227 17.20 4.95 16.50
N LYS A 228 17.74 4.62 17.68
CA LYS A 228 16.90 4.22 18.80
C LYS A 228 16.00 5.37 19.22
N ALA A 229 14.76 5.06 19.58
CA ALA A 229 13.85 6.05 20.14
C ALA A 229 14.52 6.75 21.32
N GLY A 230 14.44 8.10 21.37
CA GLY A 230 14.98 8.91 22.47
C GLY A 230 16.44 9.35 22.34
N VAL A 231 17.20 8.96 21.29
CA VAL A 231 18.62 9.41 21.12
C VAL A 231 18.77 10.92 21.00
N MET A 232 17.73 11.62 20.53
CA MET A 232 17.71 13.08 20.39
C MET A 232 17.06 13.81 21.58
N ASN A 233 16.51 13.07 22.55
CA ASN A 233 15.98 13.67 23.78
C ASN A 233 17.12 13.87 24.77
N SER A 234 17.44 15.12 25.06
CA SER A 234 18.46 15.52 26.03
C SER A 234 18.06 15.24 27.48
N ASP A 235 16.81 14.84 27.73
CA ASP A 235 16.31 14.56 29.08
C ASP A 235 16.61 13.08 29.43
N SER A 236 17.66 12.93 30.25
CA SER A 236 18.18 11.64 30.70
C SER A 236 17.23 10.85 31.64
N GLU A 237 16.08 11.41 32.02
CA GLU A 237 15.10 10.73 32.86
C GLU A 237 14.08 9.86 32.07
N SER A 238 13.81 10.17 30.79
CA SER A 238 12.82 9.43 29.98
C SER A 238 13.36 8.12 29.39
N SER A 239 14.65 7.82 29.55
CA SER A 239 15.29 6.62 29.00
C SER A 239 15.50 5.49 30.03
N LYS A 240 15.02 5.64 31.27
CA LYS A 240 15.07 4.58 32.27
C LYS A 240 13.89 3.64 32.09
N ILE A 241 14.17 2.41 31.71
CA ILE A 241 13.17 1.34 31.77
C ILE A 241 12.92 1.05 33.25
N SER A 242 11.72 1.33 33.74
CA SER A 242 11.27 0.90 35.07
C SER A 242 10.73 -0.53 34.94
N PHE A 243 11.28 -1.45 35.71
CA PHE A 243 10.78 -2.82 35.85
C PHE A 243 9.69 -2.96 36.91
N ASP A 244 9.34 -1.85 37.57
CA ASP A 244 8.38 -1.81 38.68
C ASP A 244 7.00 -1.28 38.26
N ALA A 245 6.69 -1.28 36.98
CA ALA A 245 5.35 -0.95 36.50
C ALA A 245 4.43 -2.14 36.70
N ASP A 246 3.50 -2.04 37.63
CA ASP A 246 2.39 -2.97 37.77
C ASP A 246 1.52 -2.90 36.50
N PHE A 247 1.29 -4.07 35.86
CA PHE A 247 0.41 -4.25 34.72
C PHE A 247 -1.04 -4.43 35.14
#